data_d79f8d173aaee97b48ee5515ac643b87
#
_entry.id   d79f8d173aaee97b48ee5515ac643b87
#
_cell.length_a   1.000
_cell.length_b   1.000
_cell.length_c   1.000
_cell.angle_alpha   90.00
_cell.angle_beta   90.00
_cell.angle_gamma   90.00
#
_symmetry.space_group_name_H-M   'P 1'
#
loop_
_entity.id
_entity.type
_entity.pdbx_description
1 polymer ?
#
loop_
_entity_poly.entity_id
_entity_poly.type
_entity_poly.pdbx_seq_one_letter_code
_entity_poly.pdbx_strand_id
1 'polypeptide(L)'
;LGRAMLRAAPITSGTISFNHGNTKYDVGAMSKMELKEYRKQAQLIFQDPYAALNPRMTVRDIIAEPLEVMELVQTREEADQKVREIASKCRLNLEHLRRFPHAFSGGQRQRISIARTLVCSPNFVVADESVAALDVSIQADILNLLKSLQNNLGLTFLFISHDLSVVAHICDTVAVMYLGTIVESAPTRSLFTQPKHPYTKALLSAIPTLNPEDRGKAQKLEGEIPSPVNPPSGCRFHTRCPVAEDRCRKE
;
A
#
# COMPACT_ATOMS: atom_id res chain seq x y z
N LEU A 1 3.12 -4.92 -8.02
CA LEU A 1 4.33 -4.39 -7.39
C LEU A 1 4.47 -4.90 -5.96
N GLY A 2 3.55 -4.57 -5.03
CA GLY A 2 3.63 -4.90 -3.60
C GLY A 2 3.85 -6.38 -3.30
N ARG A 3 3.11 -7.27 -3.98
CA ARG A 3 3.28 -8.73 -3.84
C ARG A 3 4.66 -9.22 -4.30
N ALA A 4 5.23 -8.62 -5.35
CA ALA A 4 6.57 -8.98 -5.82
C ALA A 4 7.65 -8.54 -4.82
N MET A 5 7.49 -7.37 -4.19
CA MET A 5 8.42 -6.91 -3.15
C MET A 5 8.49 -7.86 -1.96
N LEU A 6 7.37 -8.47 -1.57
CA LEU A 6 7.32 -9.49 -0.51
C LEU A 6 7.59 -10.92 -1.02
N ARG A 7 7.97 -11.05 -2.29
CA ARG A 7 8.15 -12.33 -2.97
C ARG A 7 6.95 -13.28 -2.79
N ALA A 8 5.74 -12.67 -2.73
CA ALA A 8 4.46 -13.37 -2.79
C ALA A 8 3.96 -13.55 -4.25
N ALA A 9 4.65 -12.93 -5.20
CA ALA A 9 4.55 -13.17 -6.64
C ALA A 9 5.96 -13.34 -7.22
N PRO A 10 6.14 -14.11 -8.31
CA PRO A 10 7.44 -14.31 -8.92
C PRO A 10 8.02 -12.99 -9.46
N ILE A 11 9.33 -12.83 -9.35
CA ILE A 11 10.09 -11.72 -9.92
C ILE A 11 10.58 -12.19 -11.29
N THR A 12 10.13 -11.54 -12.37
CA THR A 12 10.51 -11.91 -13.74
C THR A 12 11.92 -11.46 -14.06
N SER A 13 12.29 -10.23 -13.65
CA SER A 13 13.62 -9.65 -13.87
C SER A 13 13.86 -8.48 -12.91
N GLY A 14 15.11 -8.04 -12.83
CA GLY A 14 15.53 -6.95 -11.95
C GLY A 14 15.84 -7.41 -10.52
N THR A 15 16.17 -6.46 -9.65
CA THR A 15 16.58 -6.70 -8.26
C THR A 15 15.69 -5.92 -7.29
N ILE A 16 15.38 -6.54 -6.15
CA ILE A 16 14.70 -5.89 -5.03
C ILE A 16 15.67 -5.90 -3.85
N SER A 17 16.18 -4.72 -3.50
CA SER A 17 17.11 -4.57 -2.37
C SER A 17 16.36 -4.17 -1.11
N PHE A 18 16.58 -4.90 -0.03
CA PHE A 18 16.08 -4.58 1.30
C PHE A 18 17.26 -4.32 2.23
N ASN A 19 17.27 -3.15 2.86
CA ASN A 19 18.30 -2.79 3.83
C ASN A 19 17.74 -2.93 5.24
N HIS A 20 18.40 -3.72 6.08
CA HIS A 20 18.06 -3.86 7.49
C HIS A 20 19.35 -3.76 8.32
N GLY A 21 19.45 -2.74 9.17
CA GLY A 21 20.71 -2.38 9.82
C GLY A 21 21.80 -2.09 8.78
N ASN A 22 22.96 -2.70 8.91
CA ASN A 22 24.09 -2.55 8.00
C ASN A 22 24.11 -3.58 6.84
N THR A 23 23.10 -4.45 6.76
CA THR A 23 23.07 -5.54 5.78
C THR A 23 22.10 -5.22 4.67
N LYS A 24 22.57 -5.39 3.43
CA LYS A 24 21.77 -5.28 2.22
C LYS A 24 21.44 -6.68 1.71
N TYR A 25 20.17 -6.96 1.53
CA TYR A 25 19.67 -8.22 1.01
C TYR A 25 19.11 -8.05 -0.40
N ASP A 26 19.33 -9.05 -1.25
CA ASP A 26 18.57 -9.21 -2.51
C ASP A 26 17.40 -10.16 -2.24
N VAL A 27 16.20 -9.61 -2.20
CA VAL A 27 14.97 -10.37 -1.93
C VAL A 27 14.75 -11.49 -2.96
N GLY A 28 15.17 -11.27 -4.21
CA GLY A 28 15.07 -12.26 -5.29
C GLY A 28 15.90 -13.51 -5.03
N ALA A 29 17.09 -13.35 -4.44
CA ALA A 29 18.06 -14.42 -4.21
C ALA A 29 17.91 -15.11 -2.84
N MET A 30 17.05 -14.61 -1.92
CA MET A 30 16.87 -15.16 -0.58
C MET A 30 16.48 -16.64 -0.60
N SER A 31 17.10 -17.43 0.28
CA SER A 31 16.66 -18.78 0.65
C SER A 31 15.29 -18.76 1.34
N LYS A 32 14.66 -19.92 1.52
CA LYS A 32 13.37 -20.01 2.24
C LYS A 32 13.47 -19.50 3.69
N MET A 33 14.59 -19.74 4.35
CA MET A 33 14.82 -19.31 5.73
C MET A 33 15.00 -17.78 5.82
N GLU A 34 15.85 -17.20 4.97
CA GLU A 34 16.04 -15.76 4.89
C GLU A 34 14.75 -15.03 4.51
N LEU A 35 13.94 -15.63 3.60
CA LEU A 35 12.64 -15.08 3.23
C LEU A 35 11.63 -15.09 4.40
N LYS A 36 11.68 -16.11 5.28
CA LYS A 36 10.88 -16.14 6.51
C LYS A 36 11.27 -14.98 7.43
N GLU A 37 12.58 -14.75 7.64
CA GLU A 37 13.08 -13.64 8.44
C GLU A 37 12.74 -12.27 7.81
N TYR A 38 12.92 -12.13 6.50
CA TYR A 38 12.52 -10.93 5.78
C TYR A 38 11.04 -10.61 5.96
N ARG A 39 10.16 -11.62 5.87
CA ARG A 39 8.71 -11.43 6.05
C ARG A 39 8.29 -11.08 7.47
N LYS A 40 9.14 -11.27 8.50
CA LYS A 40 8.90 -10.69 9.83
C LYS A 40 9.04 -9.16 9.79
N GLN A 41 9.95 -8.65 8.96
CA GLN A 41 10.26 -7.22 8.84
C GLN A 41 9.44 -6.49 7.78
N ALA A 42 8.90 -7.22 6.80
CA ALA A 42 8.17 -6.67 5.67
C ALA A 42 6.80 -7.34 5.55
N GLN A 43 5.73 -6.57 5.69
CA GLN A 43 4.36 -7.07 5.76
C GLN A 43 3.44 -6.38 4.74
N LEU A 44 2.25 -6.95 4.49
CA LEU A 44 1.26 -6.45 3.53
C LEU A 44 -0.09 -6.22 4.21
N ILE A 45 -0.65 -5.04 4.05
CA ILE A 45 -2.07 -4.78 4.29
C ILE A 45 -2.79 -5.02 2.96
N PHE A 46 -3.71 -5.99 2.95
CA PHE A 46 -4.44 -6.38 1.75
C PHE A 46 -5.51 -5.35 1.36
N GLN A 47 -5.81 -5.30 0.07
CA GLN A 47 -6.80 -4.43 -0.54
C GLN A 47 -8.22 -4.66 0.01
N ASP A 48 -8.63 -5.92 0.15
CA ASP A 48 -9.97 -6.29 0.62
C ASP A 48 -9.90 -6.92 2.01
N PRO A 49 -10.35 -6.20 3.06
CA PRO A 49 -10.37 -6.74 4.41
C PRO A 49 -11.35 -7.90 4.59
N TYR A 50 -12.36 -8.03 3.71
CA TYR A 50 -13.30 -9.16 3.76
C TYR A 50 -12.63 -10.46 3.31
N ALA A 51 -11.88 -10.42 2.21
CA ALA A 51 -11.16 -11.57 1.70
C ALA A 51 -9.92 -11.91 2.54
N ALA A 52 -9.34 -10.91 3.24
CA ALA A 52 -8.12 -11.09 4.02
C ALA A 52 -8.33 -11.77 5.39
N LEU A 53 -9.54 -11.73 5.94
CA LEU A 53 -9.84 -12.26 7.27
C LEU A 53 -10.60 -13.59 7.17
N ASN A 54 -10.06 -14.65 7.79
CA ASN A 54 -10.73 -15.93 7.84
C ASN A 54 -12.02 -15.82 8.69
N PRO A 55 -13.23 -16.01 8.10
CA PRO A 55 -14.50 -15.83 8.81
C PRO A 55 -14.76 -16.86 9.90
N ARG A 56 -13.97 -17.95 9.94
CA ARG A 56 -14.10 -19.04 10.94
C ARG A 56 -13.19 -18.86 12.14
N MET A 57 -12.35 -17.84 12.15
CA MET A 57 -11.45 -17.52 13.25
C MET A 57 -11.96 -16.32 14.04
N THR A 58 -11.68 -16.28 15.34
CA THR A 58 -11.93 -15.08 16.15
C THR A 58 -10.96 -13.97 15.77
N VAL A 59 -11.30 -12.70 16.06
CA VAL A 59 -10.40 -11.57 15.84
C VAL A 59 -9.07 -11.77 16.58
N ARG A 60 -9.11 -12.30 17.81
CA ARG A 60 -7.90 -12.65 18.57
C ARG A 60 -7.01 -13.61 17.80
N ASP A 61 -7.58 -14.69 17.27
CA ASP A 61 -6.81 -15.72 16.57
C ASP A 61 -6.27 -15.22 15.24
N ILE A 62 -7.03 -14.40 14.51
CA ILE A 62 -6.58 -13.75 13.27
C ILE A 62 -5.37 -12.86 13.53
N ILE A 63 -5.38 -12.07 14.61
CA ILE A 63 -4.25 -11.18 14.93
C ILE A 63 -3.06 -11.99 15.44
N ALA A 64 -3.29 -13.09 16.18
CA ALA A 64 -2.24 -13.94 16.72
C ALA A 64 -1.57 -14.84 15.68
N GLU A 65 -2.29 -15.26 14.63
CA GLU A 65 -1.81 -16.19 13.60
C GLU A 65 -0.39 -15.87 13.07
N PRO A 66 -0.06 -14.61 12.70
CA PRO A 66 1.30 -14.28 12.25
C PRO A 66 2.38 -14.50 13.33
N LEU A 67 2.07 -14.27 14.60
CA LEU A 67 3.02 -14.50 15.69
C LEU A 67 3.37 -15.99 15.82
N GLU A 68 2.37 -16.86 15.69
CA GLU A 68 2.51 -18.31 15.80
C GLU A 68 3.27 -18.87 14.57
N VAL A 69 2.85 -18.47 13.34
CA VAL A 69 3.47 -18.93 12.09
C VAL A 69 4.92 -18.46 11.95
N MET A 70 5.24 -17.26 12.43
CA MET A 70 6.59 -16.70 12.39
C MET A 70 7.43 -17.07 13.62
N GLU A 71 6.89 -17.87 14.55
CA GLU A 71 7.57 -18.31 15.77
C GLU A 71 8.10 -17.13 16.62
N LEU A 72 7.26 -16.08 16.76
CA LEU A 72 7.60 -14.86 17.50
C LEU A 72 7.14 -14.89 18.96
N VAL A 73 6.45 -15.96 19.35
CA VAL A 73 5.94 -16.20 20.71
C VAL A 73 6.09 -17.67 21.06
N GLN A 74 6.30 -17.95 22.34
CA GLN A 74 6.47 -19.31 22.88
C GLN A 74 5.20 -19.81 23.58
N THR A 75 4.42 -18.89 24.13
CA THR A 75 3.21 -19.22 24.90
C THR A 75 2.00 -18.47 24.39
N ARG A 76 0.83 -18.99 24.74
CA ARG A 76 -0.45 -18.35 24.39
C ARG A 76 -0.63 -17.03 25.13
N GLU A 77 -0.15 -16.95 26.36
CA GLU A 77 -0.20 -15.76 27.21
C GLU A 77 0.61 -14.62 26.58
N GLU A 78 1.81 -14.92 26.07
CA GLU A 78 2.63 -13.95 25.36
C GLU A 78 1.95 -13.45 24.07
N ALA A 79 1.33 -14.38 23.31
CA ALA A 79 0.55 -14.02 22.14
C ALA A 79 -0.64 -13.11 22.51
N ASP A 80 -1.38 -13.44 23.59
CA ASP A 80 -2.52 -12.64 24.05
C ASP A 80 -2.11 -11.23 24.47
N GLN A 81 -0.97 -11.08 25.12
CA GLN A 81 -0.43 -9.77 25.50
C GLN A 81 -0.13 -8.92 24.26
N LYS A 82 0.64 -9.47 23.28
CA LYS A 82 0.96 -8.76 22.03
C LYS A 82 -0.29 -8.39 21.22
N VAL A 83 -1.27 -9.31 21.15
CA VAL A 83 -2.55 -9.06 20.49
C VAL A 83 -3.30 -7.90 21.15
N ARG A 84 -3.39 -7.86 22.47
CA ARG A 84 -4.06 -6.76 23.21
C ARG A 84 -3.36 -5.43 22.99
N GLU A 85 -2.02 -5.41 23.02
CA GLU A 85 -1.23 -4.20 22.80
C GLU A 85 -1.46 -3.63 21.41
N ILE A 86 -1.37 -4.45 20.36
CA ILE A 86 -1.57 -3.96 18.97
C ILE A 86 -3.02 -3.62 18.70
N ALA A 87 -3.98 -4.39 19.23
CA ALA A 87 -5.40 -4.10 19.10
C ALA A 87 -5.75 -2.73 19.71
N SER A 88 -5.21 -2.42 20.88
CA SER A 88 -5.37 -1.11 21.52
C SER A 88 -4.78 0.02 20.65
N LYS A 89 -3.56 -0.15 20.11
CA LYS A 89 -2.94 0.82 19.18
C LYS A 89 -3.77 1.03 17.92
N CYS A 90 -4.44 -0.03 17.42
CA CYS A 90 -5.37 0.03 16.29
C CYS A 90 -6.78 0.50 16.66
N ARG A 91 -7.00 0.94 17.90
CA ARG A 91 -8.29 1.41 18.41
C ARG A 91 -9.42 0.39 18.29
N LEU A 92 -9.11 -0.90 18.49
CA LEU A 92 -10.07 -1.98 18.58
C LEU A 92 -10.55 -2.13 20.04
N ASN A 93 -11.85 -2.43 20.22
CA ASN A 93 -12.35 -2.76 21.54
C ASN A 93 -11.87 -4.17 21.96
N LEU A 94 -11.13 -4.25 23.05
CA LEU A 94 -10.54 -5.49 23.55
C LEU A 94 -11.55 -6.55 23.96
N GLU A 95 -12.77 -6.14 24.38
CA GLU A 95 -13.87 -7.06 24.70
C GLU A 95 -14.39 -7.79 23.47
N HIS A 96 -14.17 -7.23 22.27
CA HIS A 96 -14.63 -7.79 21.02
C HIS A 96 -13.63 -8.77 20.36
N LEU A 97 -12.46 -8.99 20.94
CA LEU A 97 -11.44 -9.88 20.38
C LEU A 97 -11.91 -11.35 20.22
N ARG A 98 -12.90 -11.76 20.99
CA ARG A 98 -13.50 -13.10 20.90
C ARG A 98 -14.61 -13.23 19.84
N ARG A 99 -14.98 -12.13 19.19
CA ARG A 99 -16.00 -12.14 18.12
C ARG A 99 -15.38 -12.52 16.79
N PHE A 100 -16.25 -12.91 15.86
CA PHE A 100 -15.85 -13.25 14.49
C PHE A 100 -15.92 -12.03 13.57
N PRO A 101 -15.17 -12.00 12.44
CA PRO A 101 -15.11 -10.86 11.54
C PRO A 101 -16.46 -10.35 11.03
N HIS A 102 -17.42 -11.23 10.82
CA HIS A 102 -18.75 -10.84 10.32
C HIS A 102 -19.54 -9.92 11.28
N ALA A 103 -19.16 -9.87 12.56
CA ALA A 103 -19.78 -8.99 13.56
C ALA A 103 -19.25 -7.55 13.53
N PHE A 104 -18.34 -7.20 12.57
CA PHE A 104 -17.66 -5.91 12.51
C PHE A 104 -17.99 -5.15 11.22
N SER A 105 -18.02 -3.81 11.31
CA SER A 105 -18.12 -2.93 10.13
C SER A 105 -16.88 -3.00 9.25
N GLY A 106 -16.95 -2.48 8.02
CA GLY A 106 -15.82 -2.44 7.08
C GLY A 106 -14.59 -1.76 7.68
N GLY A 107 -14.75 -0.59 8.29
CA GLY A 107 -13.65 0.11 8.95
C GLY A 107 -13.07 -0.62 10.15
N GLN A 108 -13.90 -1.32 10.92
CA GLN A 108 -13.40 -2.18 12.02
C GLN A 108 -12.62 -3.38 11.49
N ARG A 109 -13.08 -4.03 10.41
CA ARG A 109 -12.32 -5.11 9.74
C ARG A 109 -11.00 -4.62 9.20
N GLN A 110 -10.95 -3.40 8.67
CA GLN A 110 -9.69 -2.80 8.23
C GLN A 110 -8.73 -2.60 9.41
N ARG A 111 -9.21 -2.16 10.57
CA ARG A 111 -8.39 -2.06 11.80
C ARG A 111 -7.88 -3.43 12.26
N ILE A 112 -8.68 -4.49 12.12
CA ILE A 112 -8.25 -5.88 12.40
C ILE A 112 -7.15 -6.30 11.43
N SER A 113 -7.29 -6.03 10.13
CA SER A 113 -6.28 -6.31 9.11
C SER A 113 -4.96 -5.56 9.39
N ILE A 114 -5.04 -4.28 9.78
CA ILE A 114 -3.88 -3.48 10.19
C ILE A 114 -3.22 -4.10 11.44
N ALA A 115 -4.00 -4.45 12.47
CA ALA A 115 -3.49 -5.06 13.69
C ALA A 115 -2.78 -6.40 13.41
N ARG A 116 -3.37 -7.27 12.56
CA ARG A 116 -2.77 -8.52 12.10
C ARG A 116 -1.42 -8.30 11.41
N THR A 117 -1.33 -7.25 10.57
CA THR A 117 -0.09 -6.90 9.86
C THR A 117 0.99 -6.40 10.81
N LEU A 118 0.62 -5.58 11.80
CA LEU A 118 1.56 -4.89 12.67
C LEU A 118 1.97 -5.68 13.91
N VAL A 119 1.28 -6.79 14.23
CA VAL A 119 1.57 -7.59 15.45
C VAL A 119 2.98 -8.18 15.45
N CYS A 120 3.56 -8.41 14.27
CA CYS A 120 4.95 -8.86 14.10
C CYS A 120 5.98 -7.75 14.30
N SER A 121 5.56 -6.50 14.56
CA SER A 121 6.43 -5.33 14.65
C SER A 121 7.34 -5.13 13.42
N PRO A 122 6.79 -5.11 12.21
CA PRO A 122 7.57 -4.94 10.99
C PRO A 122 8.19 -3.55 10.91
N ASN A 123 9.26 -3.39 10.10
CA ASN A 123 9.85 -2.09 9.78
C ASN A 123 9.29 -1.51 8.47
N PHE A 124 8.81 -2.38 7.58
CA PHE A 124 8.29 -2.01 6.26
C PHE A 124 6.91 -2.62 6.03
N VAL A 125 5.97 -1.80 5.58
CA VAL A 125 4.60 -2.23 5.31
C VAL A 125 4.19 -1.75 3.92
N VAL A 126 3.74 -2.69 3.10
CA VAL A 126 3.06 -2.40 1.83
C VAL A 126 1.56 -2.26 2.12
N ALA A 127 0.98 -1.12 1.83
CA ALA A 127 -0.45 -0.87 1.89
C ALA A 127 -1.01 -0.81 0.46
N ASP A 128 -1.58 -1.92 -0.01
CA ASP A 128 -2.06 -2.06 -1.39
C ASP A 128 -3.57 -1.79 -1.44
N GLU A 129 -3.94 -0.58 -1.90
CA GLU A 129 -5.32 -0.07 -1.96
C GLU A 129 -6.13 -0.25 -0.65
N SER A 130 -5.44 -0.18 0.48
CA SER A 130 -5.92 -0.57 1.80
C SER A 130 -7.12 0.25 2.32
N VAL A 131 -7.51 1.33 1.66
CA VAL A 131 -8.65 2.18 2.04
C VAL A 131 -9.68 2.37 0.93
N ALA A 132 -9.45 1.81 -0.27
CA ALA A 132 -10.27 2.05 -1.46
C ALA A 132 -11.73 1.55 -1.33
N ALA A 133 -11.97 0.51 -0.53
CA ALA A 133 -13.30 -0.09 -0.33
C ALA A 133 -14.11 0.55 0.81
N LEU A 134 -13.61 1.65 1.40
CA LEU A 134 -14.22 2.31 2.55
C LEU A 134 -14.91 3.62 2.13
N ASP A 135 -15.97 4.00 2.84
CA ASP A 135 -16.56 5.32 2.67
C ASP A 135 -15.60 6.43 3.15
N VAL A 136 -15.80 7.66 2.66
CA VAL A 136 -14.87 8.78 2.82
C VAL A 136 -14.55 9.09 4.29
N SER A 137 -15.53 9.02 5.18
CA SER A 137 -15.33 9.33 6.60
C SER A 137 -14.49 8.26 7.30
N ILE A 138 -14.77 7.00 7.03
CA ILE A 138 -14.01 5.85 7.56
C ILE A 138 -12.60 5.83 6.95
N GLN A 139 -12.47 6.15 5.66
CA GLN A 139 -11.18 6.28 4.99
C GLN A 139 -10.28 7.31 5.69
N ALA A 140 -10.79 8.51 5.99
CA ALA A 140 -10.05 9.54 6.71
C ALA A 140 -9.59 9.05 8.09
N ASP A 141 -10.45 8.35 8.83
CA ASP A 141 -10.15 7.77 10.13
C ASP A 141 -9.02 6.73 10.06
N ILE A 142 -9.03 5.86 9.04
CA ILE A 142 -7.99 4.84 8.84
C ILE A 142 -6.67 5.49 8.42
N LEU A 143 -6.68 6.52 7.56
CA LEU A 143 -5.48 7.26 7.17
C LEU A 143 -4.82 7.94 8.37
N ASN A 144 -5.60 8.60 9.23
CA ASN A 144 -5.12 9.19 10.47
C ASN A 144 -4.54 8.14 11.43
N LEU A 145 -5.17 6.96 11.51
CA LEU A 145 -4.65 5.84 12.27
C LEU A 145 -3.29 5.38 11.73
N LEU A 146 -3.16 5.15 10.40
CA LEU A 146 -1.91 4.72 9.76
C LEU A 146 -0.80 5.75 9.99
N LYS A 147 -1.10 7.05 9.86
CA LYS A 147 -0.12 8.12 10.13
C LYS A 147 0.34 8.13 11.59
N SER A 148 -0.58 7.95 12.53
CA SER A 148 -0.25 7.82 13.95
C SER A 148 0.62 6.60 14.23
N LEU A 149 0.29 5.45 13.64
CA LEU A 149 1.07 4.22 13.78
C LEU A 149 2.46 4.35 13.13
N GLN A 150 2.57 5.01 11.99
CA GLN A 150 3.83 5.31 11.34
C GLN A 150 4.77 6.07 12.29
N ASN A 151 4.28 7.15 12.86
CA ASN A 151 5.07 7.99 13.76
C ASN A 151 5.45 7.30 15.07
N ASN A 152 4.49 6.56 15.66
CA ASN A 152 4.70 5.91 16.96
C ASN A 152 5.56 4.65 16.90
N LEU A 153 5.55 3.95 15.76
CA LEU A 153 6.26 2.68 15.57
C LEU A 153 7.47 2.80 14.64
N GLY A 154 7.74 3.97 14.07
CA GLY A 154 8.86 4.18 13.15
C GLY A 154 8.72 3.41 11.82
N LEU A 155 7.50 3.23 11.31
CA LEU A 155 7.23 2.40 10.14
C LEU A 155 7.59 3.11 8.85
N THR A 156 8.12 2.35 7.90
CA THR A 156 8.21 2.76 6.50
C THR A 156 7.04 2.18 5.71
N PHE A 157 6.27 3.02 5.01
CA PHE A 157 5.17 2.57 4.16
C PHE A 157 5.49 2.67 2.67
N LEU A 158 5.13 1.64 1.92
CA LEU A 158 4.83 1.76 0.50
C LEU A 158 3.30 1.79 0.35
N PHE A 159 2.75 2.97 0.10
CA PHE A 159 1.32 3.15 -0.07
C PHE A 159 0.95 3.13 -1.56
N ILE A 160 0.13 2.18 -1.99
CA ILE A 160 -0.35 2.05 -3.36
C ILE A 160 -1.82 2.47 -3.37
N SER A 161 -2.15 3.46 -4.19
CA SER A 161 -3.52 3.98 -4.32
C SER A 161 -3.76 4.57 -5.71
N HIS A 162 -5.00 4.53 -6.15
CA HIS A 162 -5.46 5.29 -7.31
C HIS A 162 -6.12 6.63 -6.91
N ASP A 163 -6.34 6.88 -5.61
CA ASP A 163 -6.88 8.13 -5.10
C ASP A 163 -5.73 9.09 -4.74
N LEU A 164 -5.58 10.13 -5.57
CA LEU A 164 -4.53 11.13 -5.40
C LEU A 164 -4.73 12.00 -4.14
N SER A 165 -5.96 12.18 -3.66
CA SER A 165 -6.24 12.92 -2.43
C SER A 165 -5.69 12.18 -1.22
N VAL A 166 -5.84 10.85 -1.21
CA VAL A 166 -5.24 9.97 -0.20
C VAL A 166 -3.72 10.05 -0.23
N VAL A 167 -3.13 9.95 -1.42
CA VAL A 167 -1.67 10.01 -1.61
C VAL A 167 -1.11 11.34 -1.12
N ALA A 168 -1.77 12.47 -1.45
CA ALA A 168 -1.38 13.81 -1.00
C ALA A 168 -1.34 13.94 0.52
N HIS A 169 -2.23 13.23 1.22
CA HIS A 169 -2.36 13.30 2.68
C HIS A 169 -1.32 12.46 3.43
N ILE A 170 -0.97 11.28 2.92
CA ILE A 170 -0.18 10.30 3.70
C ILE A 170 1.27 10.18 3.23
N CYS A 171 1.57 10.42 1.94
CA CYS A 171 2.88 10.15 1.36
C CYS A 171 3.83 11.36 1.39
N ASP A 172 5.11 11.12 1.69
CA ASP A 172 6.16 12.14 1.61
C ASP A 172 6.72 12.26 0.19
N THR A 173 6.79 11.14 -0.53
CA THR A 173 7.25 11.04 -1.93
C THR A 173 6.26 10.23 -2.73
N VAL A 174 6.03 10.61 -3.97
CA VAL A 174 5.09 9.94 -4.88
C VAL A 174 5.81 9.50 -6.15
N ALA A 175 5.54 8.27 -6.55
CA ALA A 175 5.93 7.72 -7.85
C ALA A 175 4.66 7.43 -8.67
N VAL A 176 4.50 8.11 -9.81
CA VAL A 176 3.38 7.91 -10.73
C VAL A 176 3.73 6.81 -11.70
N MET A 177 2.86 5.81 -11.82
CA MET A 177 3.06 4.65 -12.68
C MET A 177 2.06 4.64 -13.84
N TYR A 178 2.54 4.37 -15.05
CA TYR A 178 1.71 4.14 -16.23
C TYR A 178 2.14 2.87 -16.93
N LEU A 179 1.20 1.95 -17.17
CA LEU A 179 1.44 0.63 -17.79
C LEU A 179 2.68 -0.11 -17.21
N GLY A 180 2.84 -0.06 -15.86
CA GLY A 180 3.91 -0.77 -15.16
C GLY A 180 5.29 -0.08 -15.19
N THR A 181 5.38 1.16 -15.71
CA THR A 181 6.62 1.96 -15.70
C THR A 181 6.40 3.22 -14.88
N ILE A 182 7.38 3.61 -14.04
CA ILE A 182 7.36 4.89 -13.33
C ILE A 182 7.65 5.99 -14.35
N VAL A 183 6.71 6.91 -14.52
CA VAL A 183 6.81 8.03 -15.47
C VAL A 183 7.23 9.33 -14.78
N GLU A 184 6.96 9.46 -13.50
CA GLU A 184 7.40 10.61 -12.70
C GLU A 184 7.56 10.20 -11.23
N SER A 185 8.58 10.72 -10.56
CA SER A 185 8.77 10.57 -9.12
C SER A 185 9.29 11.87 -8.53
N ALA A 186 8.64 12.35 -7.47
CA ALA A 186 9.01 13.59 -6.79
C ALA A 186 8.46 13.62 -5.35
N PRO A 187 8.99 14.53 -4.49
CA PRO A 187 8.34 14.88 -3.23
C PRO A 187 6.88 15.28 -3.47
N THR A 188 5.98 14.85 -2.61
CA THR A 188 4.52 15.02 -2.77
C THR A 188 4.16 16.47 -3.10
N ARG A 189 4.65 17.44 -2.31
CA ARG A 189 4.36 18.85 -2.56
C ARG A 189 4.76 19.29 -3.97
N SER A 190 5.95 18.91 -4.44
CA SER A 190 6.45 19.28 -5.77
C SER A 190 5.62 18.65 -6.89
N LEU A 191 5.25 17.38 -6.75
CA LEU A 191 4.45 16.67 -7.75
C LEU A 191 3.06 17.29 -7.89
N PHE A 192 2.42 17.68 -6.78
CA PHE A 192 1.08 18.25 -6.80
C PHE A 192 1.06 19.72 -7.25
N THR A 193 2.13 20.49 -7.02
CA THR A 193 2.18 21.91 -7.41
C THR A 193 2.78 22.14 -8.79
N GLN A 194 3.74 21.31 -9.21
CA GLN A 194 4.51 21.47 -10.45
C GLN A 194 4.75 20.12 -11.14
N PRO A 195 3.68 19.38 -11.54
CA PRO A 195 3.82 18.13 -12.27
C PRO A 195 4.53 18.38 -13.60
N LYS A 196 5.47 17.50 -13.95
CA LYS A 196 6.25 17.62 -15.18
C LYS A 196 5.70 16.76 -16.29
N HIS A 197 5.41 15.48 -15.97
CA HIS A 197 4.94 14.51 -16.96
C HIS A 197 3.50 14.78 -17.37
N PRO A 198 3.14 14.75 -18.67
CA PRO A 198 1.78 15.02 -19.15
C PRO A 198 0.71 14.11 -18.55
N TYR A 199 1.03 12.83 -18.31
CA TYR A 199 0.12 11.92 -17.62
C TYR A 199 -0.19 12.36 -16.19
N THR A 200 0.83 12.78 -15.42
CA THR A 200 0.66 13.31 -14.06
C THR A 200 -0.23 14.57 -14.06
N LYS A 201 0.00 15.48 -15.03
CA LYS A 201 -0.83 16.69 -15.19
C LYS A 201 -2.29 16.32 -15.43
N ALA A 202 -2.55 15.36 -16.32
CA ALA A 202 -3.89 14.90 -16.62
C ALA A 202 -4.57 14.24 -15.40
N LEU A 203 -3.83 13.38 -14.66
CA LEU A 203 -4.36 12.78 -13.43
C LEU A 203 -4.72 13.84 -12.39
N LEU A 204 -3.85 14.81 -12.14
CA LEU A 204 -4.09 15.87 -11.16
C LEU A 204 -5.24 16.80 -11.58
N SER A 205 -5.38 17.07 -12.88
CA SER A 205 -6.48 17.89 -13.41
C SER A 205 -7.85 17.21 -13.27
N ALA A 206 -7.89 15.89 -13.08
CA ALA A 206 -9.11 15.12 -12.89
C ALA A 206 -9.57 15.08 -11.41
N ILE A 207 -8.76 15.59 -10.46
CA ILE A 207 -9.16 15.68 -9.04
C ILE A 207 -10.33 16.67 -8.94
N PRO A 208 -11.47 16.28 -8.32
CA PRO A 208 -12.58 17.19 -8.12
C PRO A 208 -12.15 18.41 -7.28
N THR A 209 -12.43 19.61 -7.78
CA THR A 209 -12.16 20.86 -7.06
C THR A 209 -13.46 21.48 -6.55
N LEU A 210 -13.39 22.06 -5.36
CA LEU A 210 -14.50 22.84 -4.80
C LEU A 210 -14.65 24.21 -5.46
N ASN A 211 -13.59 24.72 -6.12
CA ASN A 211 -13.61 25.99 -6.80
C ASN A 211 -14.43 25.88 -8.11
N PRO A 212 -15.54 26.64 -8.24
CA PRO A 212 -16.37 26.61 -9.46
C PRO A 212 -15.61 26.99 -10.75
N GLU A 213 -14.60 27.88 -10.64
CA GLU A 213 -13.80 28.35 -11.77
C GLU A 213 -12.90 27.27 -12.39
N ASP A 214 -12.61 26.20 -11.63
CA ASP A 214 -11.77 25.10 -12.06
C ASP A 214 -12.60 23.90 -12.55
N ARG A 215 -13.92 23.99 -12.46
CA ARG A 215 -14.81 22.96 -12.99
C ARG A 215 -14.70 22.89 -14.51
N GLY A 216 -14.47 21.69 -15.02
CA GLY A 216 -14.37 21.44 -16.47
C GLY A 216 -13.00 21.68 -17.08
N LYS A 217 -11.98 22.09 -16.31
CA LYS A 217 -10.59 22.21 -16.77
C LYS A 217 -9.83 20.88 -16.81
N ALA A 218 -10.51 19.76 -16.55
CA ALA A 218 -9.90 18.44 -16.62
C ALA A 218 -9.34 18.17 -18.01
N GLN A 219 -8.03 17.89 -18.09
CA GLN A 219 -7.36 17.56 -19.33
C GLN A 219 -7.80 16.17 -19.79
N LYS A 220 -8.60 16.10 -20.86
CA LYS A 220 -8.99 14.83 -21.48
C LYS A 220 -7.77 14.22 -22.18
N LEU A 221 -7.46 12.99 -21.83
CA LEU A 221 -6.47 12.20 -22.55
C LEU A 221 -7.16 11.55 -23.74
N GLU A 222 -6.69 11.85 -24.94
CA GLU A 222 -7.17 11.24 -26.18
C GLU A 222 -6.57 9.85 -26.38
N GLY A 223 -7.24 9.04 -27.20
CA GLY A 223 -6.81 7.68 -27.56
C GLY A 223 -7.12 6.62 -26.49
N GLU A 224 -7.09 5.37 -26.93
CA GLU A 224 -7.33 4.20 -26.08
C GLU A 224 -6.11 3.88 -25.19
N ILE A 225 -6.36 3.24 -24.06
CA ILE A 225 -5.29 2.75 -23.19
C ILE A 225 -4.64 1.53 -23.86
N PRO A 226 -3.34 1.55 -24.20
CA PRO A 226 -2.69 0.41 -24.82
C PRO A 226 -2.72 -0.83 -23.90
N SER A 227 -2.67 -2.01 -24.53
CA SER A 227 -2.64 -3.26 -23.77
C SER A 227 -1.37 -3.36 -22.91
N PRO A 228 -1.51 -3.69 -21.60
CA PRO A 228 -0.35 -3.93 -20.75
C PRO A 228 0.43 -5.20 -21.13
N VAL A 229 -0.19 -6.13 -21.87
CA VAL A 229 0.45 -7.37 -22.33
C VAL A 229 1.43 -7.09 -23.48
N ASN A 230 1.10 -6.11 -24.33
CA ASN A 230 1.95 -5.69 -25.44
C ASN A 230 2.10 -4.15 -25.42
N PRO A 231 2.92 -3.62 -24.47
CA PRO A 231 3.05 -2.18 -24.30
C PRO A 231 3.78 -1.54 -25.48
N PRO A 232 3.49 -0.27 -25.81
CA PRO A 232 4.20 0.49 -26.82
C PRO A 232 5.72 0.54 -26.54
N SER A 233 6.52 0.61 -27.61
CA SER A 233 7.98 0.83 -27.52
C SER A 233 8.29 2.23 -26.99
N GLY A 234 9.47 2.42 -26.42
CA GLY A 234 9.91 3.69 -25.85
C GLY A 234 9.05 4.14 -24.66
N CYS A 235 8.72 5.40 -24.60
CA CYS A 235 7.81 5.94 -23.58
C CYS A 235 6.42 5.33 -23.74
N ARG A 236 5.95 4.55 -22.79
CA ARG A 236 4.63 3.86 -22.84
C ARG A 236 3.43 4.79 -22.97
N PHE A 237 3.61 6.07 -22.62
CA PHE A 237 2.55 7.08 -22.71
C PHE A 237 2.52 7.82 -24.06
N HIS A 238 3.49 7.62 -24.97
CA HIS A 238 3.62 8.39 -26.20
C HIS A 238 2.36 8.37 -27.10
N THR A 239 1.61 7.27 -27.10
CA THR A 239 0.36 7.12 -27.89
C THR A 239 -0.77 8.03 -27.46
N ARG A 240 -0.69 8.57 -26.22
CA ARG A 240 -1.70 9.45 -25.62
C ARG A 240 -1.11 10.78 -25.16
N CYS A 241 0.17 11.01 -25.43
CA CYS A 241 0.88 12.20 -25.01
C CYS A 241 0.66 13.36 -25.99
N PRO A 242 0.10 14.51 -25.56
CA PRO A 242 -0.15 15.64 -26.44
C PRO A 242 1.13 16.34 -26.92
N VAL A 243 2.29 16.03 -26.30
CA VAL A 243 3.60 16.57 -26.64
C VAL A 243 4.60 15.48 -27.05
N ALA A 244 4.09 14.37 -27.61
CA ALA A 244 4.93 13.26 -28.05
C ALA A 244 5.85 13.69 -29.22
N GLU A 245 7.11 13.37 -29.11
CA GLU A 245 8.14 13.54 -30.14
C GLU A 245 8.58 12.19 -30.71
N ASP A 246 9.27 12.19 -31.85
CA ASP A 246 9.74 10.93 -32.48
C ASP A 246 10.67 10.11 -31.57
N ARG A 247 11.47 10.76 -30.72
CA ARG A 247 12.31 10.06 -29.72
C ARG A 247 11.47 9.29 -28.71
N CYS A 248 10.28 9.77 -28.33
CA CYS A 248 9.41 9.09 -27.37
C CYS A 248 8.89 7.74 -27.85
N ARG A 249 9.04 7.44 -29.16
CA ARG A 249 8.68 6.15 -29.74
C ARG A 249 9.83 5.14 -29.69
N LYS A 250 11.05 5.61 -29.44
CA LYS A 250 12.30 4.81 -29.52
C LYS A 250 12.96 4.63 -28.15
N GLU A 251 12.86 5.61 -27.28
CA GLU A 251 13.54 5.69 -25.97
C GLU A 251 12.57 5.52 -24.78
#